data_19c6cf2fc553f1f0b6a594d8faebb686
#
_entry.id   19c6cf2fc553f1f0b6a594d8faebb686
#
_cell.length_a   1.000
_cell.length_b   1.000
_cell.length_c   1.000
_cell.angle_alpha   90.00
_cell.angle_beta   90.00
_cell.angle_gamma   90.00
#
_symmetry.space_group_name_H-M   'P 1'
#
loop_
_entity.id
_entity.type
_entity.pdbx_description
1 polymer ?
#
loop_
_entity_poly.entity_id
_entity_poly.type
_entity_poly.pdbx_seq_one_letter_code
_entity_poly.pdbx_strand_id
1 'polypeptide(L)'
;MTTAFRSFVIFAEMRTGSNLLEATLNAIKGVTCFGEAFNPYMMGWPDKDELQGITREEREADPLVLYRKLTDRPGHLPGFRYFHDHDPRVFDTMIEDRSCAKIVLTRNPLDSYVSTRLAWATNQWKLNETETPIPATIAYDGAEFRQMVTATERFQRRILHRLQVSGQAAFWLGYEDLRDAEVMTGLMHWLGRTDLARVEPASDQVPQNPRELAEKVANFDEMQADLTTLDPFMLRRVPNFEPRRGPSVPGFRASEAGRGLLFMPVQGGPDGIAPWLAGLGAGQSGFTQTTLRQWKRQHPGHRSFTVLRHPLRRAWSAFRRLLTEASPELRVLMRQVHRVPLPPDAELPALPEDRQIALFEAFLDFLRRNLNAQTTLPTHASWASQSEVVAGFARFVAPDMILREDRLAEDLLPLLSAAGIDPANVPLPQAERQPDLLAIKPLRQAARQAYLRDYIAFGFED
;
A
#
# COMPACT_ATOMS: atom_id res chain seq x y z
N MET A 1 28.28 -4.85 -3.32
CA MET A 1 28.42 -5.95 -2.35
C MET A 1 27.29 -5.80 -1.36
N THR A 2 26.27 -6.64 -1.42
CA THR A 2 25.21 -6.71 -0.41
C THR A 2 25.83 -7.26 0.86
N THR A 3 25.96 -6.44 1.90
CA THR A 3 26.34 -6.88 3.24
C THR A 3 25.30 -7.90 3.70
N ALA A 4 25.70 -9.14 3.93
CA ALA A 4 24.80 -10.16 4.45
C ALA A 4 24.27 -9.70 5.82
N PHE A 5 22.96 -9.79 6.04
CA PHE A 5 22.38 -9.50 7.32
C PHE A 5 22.86 -10.52 8.38
N ARG A 6 23.04 -10.06 9.62
CA ARG A 6 23.44 -10.89 10.76
C ARG A 6 22.24 -11.36 11.60
N SER A 7 21.13 -10.67 11.51
CA SER A 7 19.89 -10.97 12.21
C SER A 7 18.69 -10.42 11.44
N PHE A 8 17.48 -10.74 11.89
CA PHE A 8 16.26 -10.14 11.37
C PHE A 8 15.25 -9.84 12.49
N VAL A 9 14.37 -8.88 12.21
CA VAL A 9 13.17 -8.62 13.02
C VAL A 9 11.92 -8.69 12.13
N ILE A 10 10.88 -9.35 12.63
CA ILE A 10 9.57 -9.39 12.00
C ILE A 10 8.68 -8.39 12.73
N PHE A 11 8.47 -7.23 12.14
CA PHE A 11 7.46 -6.28 12.59
C PHE A 11 6.09 -6.79 12.15
N ALA A 12 5.24 -7.07 13.10
CA ALA A 12 3.94 -7.64 12.87
C ALA A 12 2.92 -7.11 13.89
N GLU A 13 1.70 -7.58 13.78
CA GLU A 13 0.63 -7.39 14.76
C GLU A 13 -0.02 -8.75 15.05
N MET A 14 -0.81 -8.80 16.11
CA MET A 14 -1.57 -10.02 16.43
C MET A 14 -2.40 -10.47 15.23
N ARG A 15 -2.41 -11.76 14.96
CA ARG A 15 -3.19 -12.41 13.91
C ARG A 15 -2.84 -12.02 12.49
N THR A 16 -1.66 -11.47 12.24
CA THR A 16 -1.15 -11.20 10.88
C THR A 16 -0.49 -12.40 10.19
N GLY A 17 -0.44 -13.56 10.84
CA GLY A 17 0.21 -14.77 10.31
C GLY A 17 1.68 -14.93 10.72
N SER A 18 2.14 -14.15 11.70
CA SER A 18 3.53 -14.17 12.15
C SER A 18 3.99 -15.54 12.70
N ASN A 19 3.07 -16.36 13.23
CA ASN A 19 3.37 -17.74 13.64
C ASN A 19 3.70 -18.64 12.44
N LEU A 20 2.96 -18.50 11.32
CA LEU A 20 3.24 -19.26 10.09
C LEU A 20 4.59 -18.87 9.50
N LEU A 21 4.88 -17.55 9.46
CA LEU A 21 6.17 -17.06 9.00
C LEU A 21 7.31 -17.59 9.89
N GLU A 22 7.16 -17.52 11.22
CA GLU A 22 8.12 -18.07 12.16
C GLU A 22 8.35 -19.58 11.94
N ALA A 23 7.29 -20.37 11.80
CA ALA A 23 7.40 -21.80 11.55
C ALA A 23 8.14 -22.08 10.22
N THR A 24 7.81 -21.35 9.16
CA THR A 24 8.49 -21.45 7.86
C THR A 24 9.98 -21.14 7.99
N LEU A 25 10.35 -20.06 8.67
CA LEU A 25 11.75 -19.67 8.85
C LEU A 25 12.50 -20.68 9.74
N ASN A 26 11.89 -21.17 10.81
CA ASN A 26 12.50 -22.15 11.72
C ASN A 26 12.69 -23.53 11.08
N ALA A 27 11.99 -23.86 10.00
CA ALA A 27 12.22 -25.08 9.24
C ALA A 27 13.52 -25.01 8.40
N ILE A 28 14.12 -23.84 8.23
CA ILE A 28 15.32 -23.63 7.42
C ILE A 28 16.57 -23.77 8.28
N LYS A 29 17.44 -24.70 7.90
CA LYS A 29 18.73 -24.93 8.60
C LYS A 29 19.54 -23.64 8.71
N GLY A 30 19.96 -23.28 9.92
CA GLY A 30 20.76 -22.09 10.19
C GLY A 30 19.96 -20.81 10.32
N VAL A 31 18.63 -20.85 10.32
CA VAL A 31 17.73 -19.74 10.64
C VAL A 31 16.99 -20.05 11.94
N THR A 32 16.83 -19.07 12.81
CA THR A 32 16.09 -19.25 14.08
C THR A 32 15.34 -17.98 14.42
N CYS A 33 14.01 -18.06 14.49
CA CYS A 33 13.15 -17.01 15.03
C CYS A 33 12.79 -17.35 16.48
N PHE A 34 13.08 -16.44 17.41
CA PHE A 34 12.91 -16.61 18.86
C PHE A 34 11.54 -16.10 19.36
N GLY A 35 10.51 -16.19 18.52
CA GLY A 35 9.16 -15.80 18.92
C GLY A 35 9.06 -14.33 19.29
N GLU A 36 8.22 -14.01 20.24
CA GLU A 36 7.96 -12.66 20.75
C GLU A 36 8.89 -12.31 21.91
N ALA A 37 10.18 -12.21 21.64
CA ALA A 37 11.25 -12.06 22.63
C ALA A 37 11.08 -10.86 23.57
N PHE A 38 10.40 -9.80 23.12
CA PHE A 38 10.20 -8.55 23.87
C PHE A 38 8.73 -8.30 24.25
N ASN A 39 7.90 -9.36 24.21
CA ASN A 39 6.52 -9.28 24.67
C ASN A 39 6.49 -9.07 26.20
N PRO A 40 5.72 -8.11 26.74
CA PRO A 40 5.72 -7.80 28.19
C PRO A 40 5.23 -8.96 29.06
N TYR A 41 4.51 -9.92 28.52
CA TYR A 41 3.86 -11.00 29.27
C TYR A 41 4.57 -12.34 29.16
N MET A 42 5.53 -12.52 28.23
CA MET A 42 6.22 -13.79 28.00
C MET A 42 7.63 -13.60 27.43
N MET A 43 8.41 -14.67 27.38
CA MET A 43 9.76 -14.71 26.83
C MET A 43 9.79 -15.56 25.54
N GLY A 44 9.47 -14.93 24.41
CA GLY A 44 9.46 -15.61 23.10
C GLY A 44 8.17 -16.40 22.83
N TRP A 45 7.81 -17.30 23.75
CA TRP A 45 6.61 -18.14 23.65
C TRP A 45 5.84 -18.17 24.96
N PRO A 46 4.57 -18.56 24.97
CA PRO A 46 3.78 -18.71 26.19
C PRO A 46 4.48 -19.63 27.22
N ASP A 47 4.27 -19.34 28.49
CA ASP A 47 4.80 -20.12 29.63
C ASP A 47 6.34 -20.20 29.70
N LYS A 48 7.04 -19.25 29.09
CA LYS A 48 8.50 -19.12 29.19
C LYS A 48 8.87 -17.85 29.96
N ASP A 49 9.72 -18.01 30.97
CA ASP A 49 10.27 -16.93 31.79
C ASP A 49 11.76 -16.69 31.55
N GLU A 50 12.36 -17.51 30.66
CA GLU A 50 13.76 -17.39 30.25
C GLU A 50 13.89 -17.59 28.74
N LEU A 51 14.79 -16.85 28.13
CA LEU A 51 15.17 -17.00 26.72
C LEU A 51 16.68 -16.85 26.55
N GLN A 52 17.32 -17.92 26.05
CA GLN A 52 18.76 -17.96 25.80
C GLN A 52 19.63 -17.65 27.01
N GLY A 53 19.23 -18.09 28.21
CA GLY A 53 19.93 -17.84 29.46
C GLY A 53 19.72 -16.44 30.05
N ILE A 54 18.78 -15.67 29.52
CA ILE A 54 18.35 -14.38 30.06
C ILE A 54 16.95 -14.54 30.65
N THR A 55 16.80 -14.21 31.91
CA THR A 55 15.52 -14.24 32.62
C THR A 55 14.65 -13.04 32.26
N ARG A 56 13.35 -13.12 32.60
CA ARG A 56 12.44 -12.00 32.44
C ARG A 56 12.90 -10.76 33.23
N GLU A 57 13.37 -10.95 34.46
CA GLU A 57 13.83 -9.88 35.32
C GLU A 57 15.05 -9.14 34.70
N GLU A 58 16.04 -9.90 34.21
CA GLU A 58 17.18 -9.34 33.50
C GLU A 58 16.80 -8.56 32.27
N ARG A 59 15.85 -9.08 31.46
CA ARG A 59 15.30 -8.36 30.31
C ARG A 59 14.55 -7.08 30.73
N GLU A 60 13.75 -7.11 31.77
CA GLU A 60 13.01 -5.95 32.27
C GLU A 60 13.99 -4.86 32.80
N ALA A 61 15.08 -5.27 33.42
CA ALA A 61 16.14 -4.34 33.86
C ALA A 61 16.86 -3.68 32.66
N ASP A 62 17.34 -4.47 31.69
CA ASP A 62 17.96 -4.00 30.45
C ASP A 62 17.61 -4.91 29.28
N PRO A 63 16.60 -4.56 28.44
CA PRO A 63 16.20 -5.40 27.31
C PRO A 63 17.26 -5.52 26.21
N LEU A 64 18.26 -4.61 26.19
CA LEU A 64 19.35 -4.68 25.22
C LEU A 64 20.32 -5.84 25.52
N VAL A 65 20.35 -6.36 26.74
CA VAL A 65 21.09 -7.60 27.03
C VAL A 65 20.55 -8.76 26.24
N LEU A 66 19.24 -8.95 26.24
CA LEU A 66 18.59 -9.98 25.42
C LEU A 66 18.79 -9.71 23.92
N TYR A 67 18.61 -8.46 23.45
CA TYR A 67 18.80 -8.10 22.06
C TYR A 67 20.20 -8.52 21.55
N ARG A 68 21.26 -8.13 22.27
CA ARG A 68 22.65 -8.49 21.94
C ARG A 68 22.84 -10.02 21.94
N LYS A 69 22.29 -10.71 22.93
CA LYS A 69 22.38 -12.18 23.04
C LYS A 69 21.72 -12.91 21.89
N LEU A 70 20.58 -12.40 21.40
CA LEU A 70 19.85 -12.99 20.29
C LEU A 70 20.55 -12.74 18.94
N THR A 71 21.11 -11.54 18.75
CA THR A 71 21.67 -11.12 17.44
C THR A 71 23.15 -11.49 17.23
N ASP A 72 23.87 -11.81 18.27
CA ASP A 72 25.30 -12.24 18.20
C ASP A 72 25.41 -13.77 18.12
N ARG A 73 25.16 -14.33 16.91
CA ARG A 73 25.23 -15.77 16.64
C ARG A 73 25.97 -16.09 15.35
N PRO A 74 27.28 -16.21 15.38
CA PRO A 74 28.08 -16.55 14.19
C PRO A 74 27.59 -17.85 13.52
N GLY A 75 27.45 -17.82 12.20
CA GLY A 75 27.01 -18.99 11.40
C GLY A 75 25.50 -19.29 11.44
N HIS A 76 24.74 -18.50 12.14
CA HIS A 76 23.26 -18.55 12.16
C HIS A 76 22.66 -17.22 11.75
N LEU A 77 21.42 -17.25 11.26
CA LEU A 77 20.60 -16.05 11.01
C LEU A 77 19.47 -16.02 12.07
N PRO A 78 19.72 -15.40 13.24
CA PRO A 78 18.72 -15.27 14.30
C PRO A 78 17.76 -14.14 14.02
N GLY A 79 16.54 -14.24 14.56
CA GLY A 79 15.56 -13.17 14.53
C GLY A 79 14.48 -13.35 15.57
N PHE A 80 13.54 -12.41 15.61
CA PHE A 80 12.41 -12.44 16.52
C PHE A 80 11.24 -11.62 15.97
N ARG A 81 10.05 -11.81 16.56
CA ARG A 81 8.85 -11.03 16.26
C ARG A 81 8.76 -9.83 17.21
N TYR A 82 8.31 -8.69 16.68
CA TYR A 82 8.12 -7.48 17.46
C TYR A 82 6.83 -6.76 17.04
N PHE A 83 5.96 -6.46 18.02
CA PHE A 83 4.65 -5.83 17.83
C PHE A 83 4.65 -4.43 18.48
N HIS A 84 3.61 -3.65 18.21
CA HIS A 84 3.54 -2.25 18.68
C HIS A 84 3.52 -2.09 20.21
N ASP A 85 3.04 -3.10 20.93
CA ASP A 85 2.91 -3.16 22.40
C ASP A 85 4.08 -3.84 23.12
N HIS A 86 5.10 -4.28 22.35
CA HIS A 86 6.32 -4.84 22.92
C HIS A 86 7.21 -3.74 23.54
N ASP A 87 8.24 -4.15 24.30
CA ASP A 87 9.13 -3.23 25.01
C ASP A 87 9.72 -2.13 24.09
N PRO A 88 9.30 -0.87 24.24
CA PRO A 88 9.68 0.20 23.32
C PRO A 88 11.16 0.58 23.39
N ARG A 89 11.89 0.17 24.45
CA ARG A 89 13.31 0.52 24.68
C ARG A 89 14.25 -0.12 23.66
N VAL A 90 13.84 -1.25 23.05
CA VAL A 90 14.66 -1.92 22.03
C VAL A 90 14.39 -1.41 20.61
N PHE A 91 13.27 -0.72 20.38
CA PHE A 91 12.83 -0.34 19.05
C PHE A 91 13.87 0.47 18.29
N ASP A 92 14.40 1.52 18.90
CA ASP A 92 15.32 2.41 18.20
C ASP A 92 16.65 1.70 17.90
N THR A 93 17.14 0.86 18.81
CA THR A 93 18.36 0.06 18.56
C THR A 93 18.20 -0.91 17.40
N MET A 94 17.10 -1.69 17.37
CA MET A 94 16.90 -2.69 16.31
C MET A 94 16.56 -2.07 14.94
N ILE A 95 15.84 -0.95 14.90
CA ILE A 95 15.48 -0.32 13.64
C ILE A 95 16.66 0.40 12.99
N GLU A 96 17.61 0.91 13.80
CA GLU A 96 18.82 1.56 13.32
C GLU A 96 19.94 0.59 12.95
N ASP A 97 19.95 -0.61 13.52
CA ASP A 97 20.97 -1.63 13.21
C ASP A 97 20.88 -2.08 11.76
N ARG A 98 21.79 -1.59 10.92
CA ARG A 98 21.85 -1.92 9.48
C ARG A 98 22.17 -3.38 9.20
N SER A 99 22.71 -4.11 10.16
CA SER A 99 22.98 -5.54 10.05
C SER A 99 21.77 -6.41 10.42
N CYS A 100 20.74 -5.82 10.99
CA CYS A 100 19.46 -6.47 11.26
C CYS A 100 18.50 -6.22 10.10
N ALA A 101 18.06 -7.26 9.42
CA ALA A 101 17.06 -7.19 8.37
C ALA A 101 15.67 -6.86 8.96
N LYS A 102 14.88 -6.03 8.29
CA LYS A 102 13.53 -5.66 8.70
C LYS A 102 12.50 -6.31 7.78
N ILE A 103 11.70 -7.20 8.32
CA ILE A 103 10.56 -7.81 7.64
C ILE A 103 9.30 -7.18 8.22
N VAL A 104 8.41 -6.66 7.38
CA VAL A 104 7.14 -6.08 7.83
C VAL A 104 6.00 -6.93 7.30
N LEU A 105 5.26 -7.55 8.21
CA LEU A 105 4.15 -8.42 7.90
C LEU A 105 2.83 -7.72 8.16
N THR A 106 1.97 -7.70 7.15
CA THR A 106 0.69 -7.02 7.17
C THR A 106 -0.47 -7.95 6.84
N ARG A 107 -1.67 -7.58 7.29
CA ARG A 107 -2.92 -8.26 6.96
C ARG A 107 -4.06 -7.24 6.94
N ASN A 108 -5.17 -7.57 6.30
CA ASN A 108 -6.39 -6.77 6.40
C ASN A 108 -6.75 -6.58 7.89
N PRO A 109 -6.87 -5.33 8.38
CA PRO A 109 -7.10 -5.06 9.80
C PRO A 109 -8.41 -5.66 10.32
N LEU A 110 -9.47 -5.71 9.51
CA LEU A 110 -10.75 -6.31 9.91
C LEU A 110 -10.61 -7.82 10.14
N ASP A 111 -9.92 -8.52 9.22
CA ASP A 111 -9.64 -9.95 9.38
C ASP A 111 -8.79 -10.22 10.63
N SER A 112 -7.80 -9.37 10.89
CA SER A 112 -6.96 -9.48 12.10
C SER A 112 -7.77 -9.22 13.37
N TYR A 113 -8.64 -8.20 13.37
CA TYR A 113 -9.52 -7.87 14.49
C TYR A 113 -10.46 -9.03 14.83
N VAL A 114 -11.23 -9.50 13.85
CA VAL A 114 -12.16 -10.62 14.05
C VAL A 114 -11.43 -11.88 14.52
N SER A 115 -10.27 -12.17 13.91
CA SER A 115 -9.44 -13.32 14.33
C SER A 115 -8.90 -13.16 15.75
N THR A 116 -8.55 -11.95 16.18
CA THR A 116 -8.09 -11.67 17.55
C THR A 116 -9.22 -11.87 18.56
N ARG A 117 -10.40 -11.35 18.28
CA ARG A 117 -11.58 -11.49 19.14
C ARG A 117 -12.01 -12.96 19.28
N LEU A 118 -11.96 -13.72 18.19
CA LEU A 118 -12.24 -15.16 18.21
C LEU A 118 -11.19 -15.92 19.04
N ALA A 119 -9.89 -15.58 18.90
CA ALA A 119 -8.85 -16.22 19.69
C ALA A 119 -9.03 -15.97 21.20
N TRP A 120 -9.43 -14.77 21.60
CA TRP A 120 -9.77 -14.48 23.00
C TRP A 120 -11.01 -15.23 23.49
N ALA A 121 -12.07 -15.28 22.67
CA ALA A 121 -13.31 -15.98 23.03
C ALA A 121 -13.13 -17.49 23.18
N THR A 122 -12.22 -18.08 22.41
CA THR A 122 -11.99 -19.54 22.39
C THR A 122 -10.75 -19.99 23.16
N ASN A 123 -9.90 -19.03 23.56
CA ASN A 123 -8.54 -19.27 24.06
C ASN A 123 -7.66 -20.11 23.11
N GLN A 124 -7.98 -20.10 21.80
CA GLN A 124 -7.27 -20.85 20.77
C GLN A 124 -6.40 -19.90 19.93
N TRP A 125 -5.10 -19.84 20.24
CA TRP A 125 -4.14 -18.92 19.61
C TRP A 125 -3.38 -19.52 18.43
N LYS A 126 -3.27 -20.85 18.39
CA LYS A 126 -2.70 -21.63 17.28
C LYS A 126 -3.64 -22.78 16.96
N LEU A 127 -3.63 -23.23 15.72
CA LEU A 127 -4.34 -24.42 15.28
C LEU A 127 -3.40 -25.24 14.42
N ASN A 128 -3.16 -26.49 14.83
CA ASN A 128 -2.45 -27.49 14.05
C ASN A 128 -3.45 -28.39 13.31
N GLU A 129 -2.99 -29.13 12.31
CA GLU A 129 -3.84 -30.04 11.51
C GLU A 129 -4.62 -31.07 12.34
N THR A 130 -4.12 -31.43 13.53
CA THR A 130 -4.74 -32.42 14.43
C THR A 130 -5.75 -31.80 15.40
N GLU A 131 -5.85 -30.49 15.48
CA GLU A 131 -6.75 -29.79 16.40
C GLU A 131 -8.07 -29.44 15.73
N THR A 132 -9.17 -29.55 16.47
CA THR A 132 -10.49 -29.13 15.96
C THR A 132 -10.71 -27.64 16.24
N PRO A 133 -11.10 -26.83 15.23
CA PRO A 133 -11.48 -25.44 15.45
C PRO A 133 -12.67 -25.32 16.39
N ILE A 134 -12.57 -24.48 17.41
CA ILE A 134 -13.68 -24.18 18.31
C ILE A 134 -14.58 -23.15 17.64
N PRO A 135 -15.82 -23.51 17.27
CA PRO A 135 -16.73 -22.55 16.65
C PRO A 135 -17.15 -21.50 17.67
N ALA A 136 -17.00 -20.24 17.31
CA ALA A 136 -17.44 -19.09 18.10
C ALA A 136 -17.93 -17.96 17.20
N THR A 137 -18.73 -17.08 17.74
CA THR A 137 -19.09 -15.78 17.16
C THR A 137 -18.68 -14.68 18.11
N ILE A 138 -18.34 -13.54 17.59
CA ILE A 138 -17.96 -12.34 18.37
C ILE A 138 -18.94 -11.20 18.10
N ALA A 139 -19.09 -10.30 19.05
CA ALA A 139 -19.67 -9.00 18.78
C ALA A 139 -18.59 -8.04 18.28
N TYR A 140 -18.88 -7.32 17.19
CA TYR A 140 -18.04 -6.26 16.68
C TYR A 140 -18.22 -5.01 17.55
N ASP A 141 -17.12 -4.40 17.95
CA ASP A 141 -17.07 -3.09 18.60
C ASP A 141 -16.30 -2.11 17.70
N GLY A 142 -17.02 -1.14 17.13
CA GLY A 142 -16.44 -0.18 16.20
C GLY A 142 -15.43 0.78 16.86
N ALA A 143 -15.55 1.06 18.16
CA ALA A 143 -14.59 1.91 18.86
C ALA A 143 -13.26 1.17 19.08
N GLU A 144 -13.34 -0.08 19.54
CA GLU A 144 -12.18 -0.96 19.69
C GLU A 144 -11.47 -1.22 18.35
N PHE A 145 -12.24 -1.51 17.29
CA PHE A 145 -11.70 -1.70 15.95
C PHE A 145 -10.93 -0.45 15.47
N ARG A 146 -11.51 0.75 15.58
CA ARG A 146 -10.84 2.00 15.21
C ARG A 146 -9.60 2.26 16.04
N GLN A 147 -9.60 1.93 17.33
CA GLN A 147 -8.42 2.04 18.18
C GLN A 147 -7.29 1.14 17.69
N MET A 148 -7.60 -0.11 17.39
CA MET A 148 -6.64 -1.08 16.85
C MET A 148 -6.05 -0.60 15.51
N VAL A 149 -6.89 -0.18 14.57
CA VAL A 149 -6.44 0.34 13.27
C VAL A 149 -5.52 1.54 13.45
N THR A 150 -5.88 2.47 14.36
CA THR A 150 -5.06 3.65 14.65
C THR A 150 -3.71 3.29 15.26
N ALA A 151 -3.66 2.32 16.17
CA ALA A 151 -2.42 1.85 16.79
C ALA A 151 -1.50 1.20 15.74
N THR A 152 -2.05 0.28 14.94
CA THR A 152 -1.32 -0.38 13.84
C THR A 152 -0.77 0.64 12.84
N GLU A 153 -1.58 1.60 12.42
CA GLU A 153 -1.15 2.64 11.48
C GLU A 153 -0.04 3.52 12.06
N ARG A 154 -0.15 3.91 13.32
CA ARG A 154 0.89 4.69 14.01
C ARG A 154 2.21 3.93 14.07
N PHE A 155 2.15 2.64 14.38
CA PHE A 155 3.33 1.78 14.44
C PHE A 155 3.99 1.62 13.06
N GLN A 156 3.22 1.32 12.02
CA GLN A 156 3.72 1.20 10.66
C GLN A 156 4.35 2.52 10.16
N ARG A 157 3.75 3.66 10.47
CA ARG A 157 4.32 4.97 10.16
C ARG A 157 5.65 5.22 10.89
N ARG A 158 5.74 4.80 12.17
CA ARG A 158 7.00 4.90 12.94
C ARG A 158 8.10 4.08 12.27
N ILE A 159 7.82 2.81 11.92
CA ILE A 159 8.77 1.95 11.21
C ILE A 159 9.20 2.62 9.90
N LEU A 160 8.25 3.03 9.08
CA LEU A 160 8.51 3.66 7.79
C LEU A 160 9.39 4.90 7.93
N HIS A 161 9.04 5.81 8.83
CA HIS A 161 9.81 7.04 9.07
C HIS A 161 11.25 6.73 9.47
N ARG A 162 11.46 5.77 10.38
CA ARG A 162 12.82 5.38 10.83
C ARG A 162 13.65 4.74 9.72
N LEU A 163 13.03 3.92 8.87
CA LEU A 163 13.68 3.34 7.69
C LEU A 163 14.11 4.44 6.70
N GLN A 164 13.23 5.41 6.45
CA GLN A 164 13.53 6.54 5.56
C GLN A 164 14.69 7.40 6.08
N VAL A 165 14.64 7.79 7.35
CA VAL A 165 15.69 8.62 7.98
C VAL A 165 17.04 7.91 7.97
N SER A 166 17.07 6.60 8.20
CA SER A 166 18.29 5.79 8.22
C SER A 166 18.75 5.29 6.84
N GLY A 167 17.94 5.52 5.77
CA GLY A 167 18.23 5.04 4.42
C GLY A 167 18.26 3.52 4.33
N GLN A 168 17.40 2.83 5.09
CA GLN A 168 17.24 1.39 5.08
C GLN A 168 15.95 0.98 4.35
N ALA A 169 15.90 -0.27 3.87
CA ALA A 169 14.71 -0.88 3.30
C ALA A 169 14.25 -2.07 4.15
N ALA A 170 12.96 -2.37 4.10
CA ALA A 170 12.37 -3.58 4.66
C ALA A 170 11.85 -4.50 3.56
N PHE A 171 11.74 -5.79 3.85
CA PHE A 171 10.97 -6.73 3.05
C PHE A 171 9.51 -6.72 3.53
N TRP A 172 8.58 -6.37 2.62
CA TRP A 172 7.17 -6.25 2.94
C TRP A 172 6.42 -7.50 2.48
N LEU A 173 5.65 -8.10 3.42
CA LEU A 173 4.84 -9.29 3.18
C LEU A 173 3.38 -9.00 3.51
N GLY A 174 2.46 -9.47 2.65
CA GLY A 174 1.07 -9.66 3.01
C GLY A 174 0.82 -11.04 3.61
N TYR A 175 -0.23 -11.17 4.40
CA TYR A 175 -0.67 -12.46 4.94
C TYR A 175 -0.89 -13.53 3.85
N GLU A 176 -1.40 -13.11 2.72
CA GLU A 176 -1.69 -13.97 1.58
C GLU A 176 -0.42 -14.53 0.93
N ASP A 177 0.68 -13.76 0.97
CA ASP A 177 1.96 -14.13 0.38
C ASP A 177 2.70 -15.20 1.19
N LEU A 178 2.30 -15.42 2.45
CA LEU A 178 2.96 -16.39 3.35
C LEU A 178 2.89 -17.84 2.86
N ARG A 179 1.97 -18.14 1.96
CA ARG A 179 1.80 -19.48 1.36
C ARG A 179 2.39 -19.59 -0.05
N ASP A 180 2.99 -18.51 -0.55
CA ASP A 180 3.66 -18.50 -1.85
C ASP A 180 5.14 -18.86 -1.68
N ALA A 181 5.52 -20.03 -2.20
CA ALA A 181 6.88 -20.53 -2.13
C ALA A 181 7.89 -19.64 -2.89
N GLU A 182 7.47 -18.95 -3.95
CA GLU A 182 8.34 -18.03 -4.69
C GLU A 182 8.63 -16.79 -3.85
N VAL A 183 7.62 -16.23 -3.16
CA VAL A 183 7.79 -15.10 -2.25
C VAL A 183 8.66 -15.48 -1.06
N MET A 184 8.45 -16.66 -0.45
CA MET A 184 9.28 -17.14 0.65
C MET A 184 10.74 -17.37 0.22
N THR A 185 10.94 -17.90 -0.99
CA THR A 185 12.28 -18.04 -1.57
C THR A 185 12.93 -16.68 -1.78
N GLY A 186 12.18 -15.71 -2.33
CA GLY A 186 12.63 -14.31 -2.50
C GLY A 186 13.02 -13.64 -1.18
N LEU A 187 12.24 -13.86 -0.12
CA LEU A 187 12.58 -13.39 1.23
C LEU A 187 13.94 -13.97 1.69
N MET A 188 14.15 -15.28 1.51
CA MET A 188 15.41 -15.91 1.93
C MET A 188 16.60 -15.45 1.10
N HIS A 189 16.44 -15.24 -0.18
CA HIS A 189 17.49 -14.64 -1.03
C HIS A 189 17.82 -13.22 -0.58
N TRP A 190 16.82 -12.42 -0.25
CA TRP A 190 17.02 -11.07 0.28
C TRP A 190 17.75 -11.09 1.63
N LEU A 191 17.47 -12.07 2.49
CA LEU A 191 18.17 -12.30 3.75
C LEU A 191 19.60 -12.84 3.57
N GLY A 192 20.05 -13.07 2.33
CA GLY A 192 21.39 -13.54 2.01
C GLY A 192 21.53 -15.07 1.83
N ARG A 193 20.43 -15.82 1.91
CA ARG A 193 20.38 -17.28 1.72
C ARG A 193 20.09 -17.65 0.24
N THR A 194 20.97 -17.20 -0.64
CA THR A 194 20.89 -17.49 -2.09
C THR A 194 21.21 -18.92 -2.45
N ASP A 195 21.67 -19.72 -1.49
CA ASP A 195 21.90 -21.15 -1.60
C ASP A 195 20.61 -21.98 -1.68
N LEU A 196 19.48 -21.40 -1.28
CA LEU A 196 18.18 -22.07 -1.27
C LEU A 196 17.50 -21.93 -2.64
N ALA A 197 17.32 -23.03 -3.35
CA ALA A 197 16.65 -23.02 -4.66
C ALA A 197 15.14 -22.77 -4.52
N ARG A 198 14.52 -23.28 -3.44
CA ARG A 198 13.10 -23.15 -3.15
C ARG A 198 12.83 -23.28 -1.64
N VAL A 199 11.92 -22.51 -1.14
CA VAL A 199 11.46 -22.52 0.26
C VAL A 199 9.97 -22.81 0.29
N GLU A 200 9.59 -23.94 0.85
CA GLU A 200 8.20 -24.32 1.03
C GLU A 200 7.67 -23.71 2.35
N PRO A 201 6.51 -23.05 2.33
CA PRO A 201 5.83 -22.60 3.55
C PRO A 201 5.52 -23.78 4.46
N ALA A 202 5.55 -23.57 5.79
CA ALA A 202 5.17 -24.58 6.76
C ALA A 202 3.71 -25.04 6.51
N SER A 203 3.51 -26.34 6.44
CA SER A 203 2.20 -26.93 6.13
C SER A 203 1.38 -27.29 7.38
N ASP A 204 2.02 -27.37 8.55
CA ASP A 204 1.43 -27.79 9.81
C ASP A 204 0.46 -26.79 10.45
N GLN A 205 0.40 -25.57 9.91
CA GLN A 205 -0.50 -24.51 10.39
C GLN A 205 -1.64 -24.25 9.40
N VAL A 206 -2.86 -24.47 9.87
CA VAL A 206 -4.09 -24.24 9.11
C VAL A 206 -4.79 -22.94 9.56
N PRO A 207 -5.60 -22.30 8.69
CA PRO A 207 -6.44 -21.18 9.11
C PRO A 207 -7.39 -21.62 10.24
N GLN A 208 -7.37 -20.92 11.37
CA GLN A 208 -8.17 -21.29 12.54
C GLN A 208 -9.68 -21.19 12.32
N ASN A 209 -10.11 -20.30 11.43
CA ASN A 209 -11.52 -20.09 11.17
C ASN A 209 -11.75 -19.68 9.71
N PRO A 210 -11.93 -20.64 8.79
CA PRO A 210 -12.11 -20.37 7.36
C PRO A 210 -13.53 -19.89 7.00
N ARG A 211 -14.48 -19.83 7.96
CA ARG A 211 -15.86 -19.40 7.71
C ARG A 211 -15.92 -17.95 7.20
N GLU A 212 -17.04 -17.58 6.61
CA GLU A 212 -17.32 -16.22 6.17
C GLU A 212 -17.45 -15.24 7.35
N LEU A 213 -17.19 -13.94 7.13
CA LEU A 213 -17.30 -12.91 8.17
C LEU A 213 -18.69 -12.85 8.79
N ALA A 214 -19.74 -13.00 7.98
CA ALA A 214 -21.14 -13.03 8.43
C ALA A 214 -21.43 -14.13 9.45
N GLU A 215 -20.70 -15.25 9.38
CA GLU A 215 -20.86 -16.37 10.33
C GLU A 215 -20.04 -16.18 11.62
N LYS A 216 -19.09 -15.26 11.60
CA LYS A 216 -18.18 -14.98 12.70
C LYS A 216 -18.61 -13.83 13.59
N VAL A 217 -19.43 -12.91 13.06
CA VAL A 217 -19.80 -11.65 13.72
C VAL A 217 -21.30 -11.64 13.98
N ALA A 218 -21.69 -11.60 15.24
CA ALA A 218 -23.09 -11.67 15.66
C ALA A 218 -23.90 -10.43 15.21
N ASN A 219 -23.29 -9.25 15.24
CA ASN A 219 -23.87 -7.97 14.79
C ASN A 219 -23.28 -7.52 13.44
N PHE A 220 -23.31 -8.42 12.45
CA PHE A 220 -22.67 -8.23 11.14
C PHE A 220 -23.19 -7.01 10.40
N ASP A 221 -24.52 -6.77 10.41
CA ASP A 221 -25.12 -5.60 9.73
C ASP A 221 -24.68 -4.27 10.35
N GLU A 222 -24.55 -4.23 11.68
CA GLU A 222 -24.00 -3.08 12.39
C GLU A 222 -22.54 -2.83 12.03
N MET A 223 -21.73 -3.89 11.97
CA MET A 223 -20.35 -3.83 11.50
C MET A 223 -20.28 -3.27 10.08
N GLN A 224 -21.08 -3.77 9.15
CA GLN A 224 -21.12 -3.27 7.77
C GLN A 224 -21.48 -1.79 7.72
N ALA A 225 -22.48 -1.36 8.48
CA ALA A 225 -22.90 0.04 8.55
C ALA A 225 -21.76 0.92 9.11
N ASP A 226 -21.09 0.49 10.17
CA ASP A 226 -19.96 1.22 10.75
C ASP A 226 -18.77 1.31 9.79
N LEU A 227 -18.43 0.24 9.08
CA LEU A 227 -17.35 0.22 8.12
C LEU A 227 -17.55 1.20 6.95
N THR A 228 -18.80 1.52 6.59
CA THR A 228 -19.08 2.55 5.56
C THR A 228 -18.67 3.97 6.00
N THR A 229 -18.49 4.19 7.29
CA THR A 229 -18.04 5.47 7.84
C THR A 229 -16.51 5.63 7.84
N LEU A 230 -15.78 4.55 7.61
CA LEU A 230 -14.32 4.52 7.55
C LEU A 230 -13.84 4.81 6.13
N ASP A 231 -12.63 5.35 6.03
CA ASP A 231 -11.94 5.39 4.75
C ASP A 231 -11.61 3.96 4.31
N PRO A 232 -12.21 3.43 3.22
CA PRO A 232 -11.98 2.06 2.78
C PRO A 232 -10.51 1.79 2.44
N PHE A 233 -9.73 2.83 2.16
CA PHE A 233 -8.30 2.71 1.90
C PHE A 233 -7.46 2.52 3.16
N MET A 234 -8.00 2.76 4.35
CA MET A 234 -7.34 2.42 5.62
C MET A 234 -7.25 0.91 5.85
N LEU A 235 -8.09 0.12 5.19
CA LEU A 235 -8.12 -1.34 5.31
C LEU A 235 -7.12 -2.04 4.36
N ARG A 236 -6.13 -1.34 3.84
CA ARG A 236 -5.12 -1.90 2.93
C ARG A 236 -4.24 -2.93 3.62
N ARG A 237 -3.87 -3.94 2.85
CA ARG A 237 -3.00 -5.03 3.30
C ARG A 237 -1.53 -4.65 3.33
N VAL A 238 -1.12 -3.74 2.43
CA VAL A 238 0.27 -3.32 2.26
C VAL A 238 0.40 -1.84 2.60
N PRO A 239 1.36 -1.45 3.45
CA PRO A 239 1.62 -0.06 3.76
C PRO A 239 1.94 0.73 2.51
N ASN A 240 1.44 1.94 2.47
CA ASN A 240 1.74 2.87 1.42
C ASN A 240 2.84 3.82 1.87
N PHE A 241 3.95 3.83 1.14
CA PHE A 241 5.08 4.73 1.38
C PHE A 241 4.85 6.12 0.79
N GLU A 242 3.93 6.22 -0.15
CA GLU A 242 3.61 7.47 -0.81
C GLU A 242 2.90 8.43 0.16
N PRO A 243 3.23 9.73 0.15
CA PRO A 243 2.57 10.71 0.99
C PRO A 243 1.08 10.77 0.72
N ARG A 244 0.28 10.79 1.79
CA ARG A 244 -1.17 10.92 1.71
C ARG A 244 -1.57 12.20 0.97
N ARG A 245 -2.56 12.07 0.10
CA ARG A 245 -3.13 13.18 -0.66
C ARG A 245 -4.31 13.82 0.05
N GLY A 246 -4.49 15.11 -0.19
CA GLY A 246 -5.69 15.84 0.21
C GLY A 246 -6.85 15.59 -0.76
N PRO A 247 -8.05 16.06 -0.44
CA PRO A 247 -9.25 15.85 -1.25
C PRO A 247 -9.27 16.61 -2.58
N SER A 248 -8.37 17.56 -2.83
CA SER A 248 -8.21 18.32 -4.08
C SER A 248 -9.50 19.00 -4.61
N VAL A 249 -10.40 19.37 -3.71
CA VAL A 249 -11.73 19.93 -4.01
C VAL A 249 -11.72 21.08 -5.04
N PRO A 250 -10.75 22.03 -5.02
CA PRO A 250 -10.71 23.10 -6.02
C PRO A 250 -10.56 22.62 -7.47
N GLY A 251 -10.03 21.42 -7.68
CA GLY A 251 -9.89 20.80 -8.99
C GLY A 251 -11.16 20.16 -9.54
N PHE A 252 -12.19 19.97 -8.71
CA PHE A 252 -13.43 19.31 -9.14
C PHE A 252 -14.21 20.17 -10.12
N ARG A 253 -14.95 19.50 -11.00
CA ARG A 253 -15.77 20.14 -12.05
C ARG A 253 -17.15 19.49 -12.05
N ALA A 254 -18.19 20.29 -12.13
CA ALA A 254 -19.55 19.81 -12.20
C ALA A 254 -20.23 20.24 -13.49
N SER A 255 -21.23 19.47 -13.91
CA SER A 255 -22.20 19.83 -14.94
C SER A 255 -23.61 19.64 -14.39
N GLU A 256 -24.53 20.53 -14.80
CA GLU A 256 -25.95 20.48 -14.43
C GLU A 256 -26.76 19.51 -15.34
N ALA A 257 -26.09 18.80 -16.25
CA ALA A 257 -26.76 17.83 -17.11
C ALA A 257 -27.44 16.72 -16.29
N GLY A 258 -28.68 16.41 -16.65
CA GLY A 258 -29.48 15.43 -15.94
C GLY A 258 -29.71 15.79 -14.47
N ARG A 259 -29.32 14.90 -13.55
CA ARG A 259 -29.35 15.14 -12.10
C ARG A 259 -28.07 15.78 -11.56
N GLY A 260 -27.13 16.11 -12.46
CA GLY A 260 -25.82 16.62 -12.14
C GLY A 260 -24.72 15.56 -12.17
N LEU A 261 -23.59 15.92 -12.76
CA LEU A 261 -22.37 15.13 -12.80
C LEU A 261 -21.23 15.89 -12.10
N LEU A 262 -20.51 15.22 -11.22
CA LEU A 262 -19.32 15.78 -10.53
C LEU A 262 -18.09 15.00 -10.95
N PHE A 263 -17.22 15.60 -11.74
CA PHE A 263 -15.94 15.03 -12.14
C PHE A 263 -14.85 15.40 -11.13
N MET A 264 -14.14 14.40 -10.65
CA MET A 264 -13.05 14.48 -9.70
C MET A 264 -11.74 14.10 -10.42
N PRO A 265 -11.02 15.07 -11.03
CA PRO A 265 -9.91 14.77 -11.93
C PRO A 265 -8.68 14.28 -11.19
N VAL A 266 -8.08 13.20 -11.69
CA VAL A 266 -6.72 12.79 -11.35
C VAL A 266 -5.75 13.56 -12.26
N GLN A 267 -4.80 14.30 -11.70
CA GLN A 267 -3.83 15.06 -12.48
C GLN A 267 -2.98 14.12 -13.36
N GLY A 268 -2.83 14.47 -14.64
CA GLY A 268 -2.23 13.58 -15.64
C GLY A 268 -3.17 12.50 -16.20
N GLY A 269 -4.43 12.50 -15.77
CA GLY A 269 -5.50 11.71 -16.38
C GLY A 269 -5.90 12.24 -17.77
N PRO A 270 -6.99 11.69 -18.37
CA PRO A 270 -7.42 12.06 -19.72
C PRO A 270 -7.86 13.54 -19.82
N ASP A 271 -7.23 14.30 -20.72
CA ASP A 271 -7.51 15.73 -20.89
C ASP A 271 -8.87 16.01 -21.54
N GLY A 272 -9.42 15.04 -22.28
CA GLY A 272 -10.70 15.16 -22.97
C GLY A 272 -11.94 15.16 -22.08
N ILE A 273 -11.84 14.72 -20.80
CA ILE A 273 -13.01 14.58 -19.91
C ILE A 273 -13.59 15.92 -19.47
N ALA A 274 -12.74 16.88 -19.12
CA ALA A 274 -13.21 18.18 -18.65
C ALA A 274 -13.91 18.99 -19.75
N PRO A 275 -13.40 19.09 -21.00
CA PRO A 275 -14.12 19.70 -22.12
C PRO A 275 -15.40 18.95 -22.46
N TRP A 276 -15.37 17.62 -22.46
CA TRP A 276 -16.55 16.79 -22.68
C TRP A 276 -17.67 17.10 -21.68
N LEU A 277 -17.33 17.13 -20.38
CA LEU A 277 -18.28 17.43 -19.31
C LEU A 277 -18.90 18.84 -19.48
N ALA A 278 -18.07 19.82 -19.86
CA ALA A 278 -18.53 21.18 -20.12
C ALA A 278 -19.48 21.28 -21.35
N GLY A 279 -19.36 20.35 -22.31
CA GLY A 279 -20.26 20.26 -23.45
C GLY A 279 -21.63 19.66 -23.13
N LEU A 280 -21.81 19.01 -21.96
CA LEU A 280 -23.07 18.39 -21.59
C LEU A 280 -24.10 19.36 -21.00
N GLY A 281 -23.67 20.52 -20.47
CA GLY A 281 -24.54 21.49 -19.84
C GLY A 281 -23.79 22.56 -19.05
N ALA A 282 -24.52 23.47 -18.41
CA ALA A 282 -23.91 24.47 -17.56
C ALA A 282 -22.98 23.85 -16.52
N GLY A 283 -21.80 24.44 -16.33
CA GLY A 283 -20.74 23.86 -15.51
C GLY A 283 -20.32 24.77 -14.36
N GLN A 284 -19.84 24.16 -13.28
CA GLN A 284 -19.21 24.84 -12.15
C GLN A 284 -17.82 24.24 -11.87
N SER A 285 -16.89 25.09 -11.52
CA SER A 285 -15.50 24.72 -11.15
C SER A 285 -14.99 25.63 -10.01
N GLY A 286 -13.78 25.37 -9.51
CA GLY A 286 -13.18 26.18 -8.46
C GLY A 286 -13.88 26.04 -7.11
N PHE A 287 -14.34 24.86 -6.81
CA PHE A 287 -15.05 24.55 -5.56
C PHE A 287 -14.18 24.77 -4.32
N THR A 288 -14.77 25.33 -3.28
CA THR A 288 -14.37 25.11 -1.89
C THR A 288 -15.17 23.95 -1.30
N GLN A 289 -14.78 23.45 -0.15
CA GLN A 289 -15.58 22.41 0.53
C GLN A 289 -17.01 22.87 0.83
N THR A 290 -17.18 24.16 1.15
CA THR A 290 -18.50 24.75 1.43
C THR A 290 -19.34 24.81 0.17
N THR A 291 -18.82 25.37 -0.92
CA THR A 291 -19.56 25.50 -2.18
C THR A 291 -19.86 24.13 -2.81
N LEU A 292 -18.98 23.15 -2.64
CA LEU A 292 -19.26 21.79 -3.09
C LEU A 292 -20.40 21.13 -2.29
N ARG A 293 -20.45 21.33 -0.97
CA ARG A 293 -21.59 20.85 -0.15
C ARG A 293 -22.90 21.52 -0.56
N GLN A 294 -22.87 22.82 -0.90
CA GLN A 294 -24.05 23.55 -1.39
C GLN A 294 -24.52 22.98 -2.74
N TRP A 295 -23.60 22.81 -3.70
CA TRP A 295 -23.92 22.24 -4.99
C TRP A 295 -24.54 20.85 -4.88
N LYS A 296 -23.97 19.98 -4.04
CA LYS A 296 -24.51 18.62 -3.79
C LYS A 296 -25.94 18.63 -3.23
N ARG A 297 -26.27 19.61 -2.36
CA ARG A 297 -27.64 19.77 -1.83
C ARG A 297 -28.61 20.26 -2.89
N GLN A 298 -28.16 21.06 -3.83
CA GLN A 298 -28.97 21.58 -4.94
C GLN A 298 -29.21 20.51 -6.03
N HIS A 299 -28.34 19.50 -6.11
CA HIS A 299 -28.42 18.42 -7.10
C HIS A 299 -28.61 17.06 -6.42
N PRO A 300 -29.78 16.81 -5.80
CA PRO A 300 -30.06 15.52 -5.19
C PRO A 300 -30.08 14.43 -6.25
N GLY A 301 -29.31 13.34 -6.02
CA GLY A 301 -29.17 12.26 -7.00
C GLY A 301 -28.12 12.50 -8.07
N HIS A 302 -27.27 13.56 -7.94
CA HIS A 302 -26.06 13.69 -8.78
C HIS A 302 -25.19 12.42 -8.72
N ARG A 303 -24.32 12.26 -9.68
CA ARG A 303 -23.29 11.22 -9.67
C ARG A 303 -21.92 11.84 -9.75
N SER A 304 -21.05 11.36 -8.87
CA SER A 304 -19.63 11.73 -8.84
C SER A 304 -18.77 10.63 -9.48
N PHE A 305 -17.77 11.02 -10.24
CA PHE A 305 -16.91 10.08 -10.93
C PHE A 305 -15.48 10.61 -11.08
N THR A 306 -14.55 9.69 -11.27
CA THR A 306 -13.20 9.95 -11.72
C THR A 306 -12.86 9.05 -12.90
N VAL A 307 -11.92 9.46 -13.74
CA VAL A 307 -11.43 8.67 -14.87
C VAL A 307 -9.94 8.43 -14.70
N LEU A 308 -9.56 7.16 -14.65
CA LEU A 308 -8.19 6.72 -14.52
C LEU A 308 -7.58 6.43 -15.88
N ARG A 309 -6.32 6.77 -16.02
CA ARG A 309 -5.51 6.47 -17.21
C ARG A 309 -4.60 5.29 -16.90
N HIS A 310 -4.29 4.46 -17.90
CA HIS A 310 -3.29 3.40 -17.76
C HIS A 310 -1.99 3.97 -17.16
N PRO A 311 -1.40 3.37 -16.09
CA PRO A 311 -0.27 3.96 -15.34
C PRO A 311 0.92 4.35 -16.22
N LEU A 312 1.27 3.51 -17.21
CA LEU A 312 2.35 3.80 -18.16
C LEU A 312 2.04 5.07 -19.00
N ARG A 313 0.83 5.19 -19.53
CA ARG A 313 0.41 6.36 -20.32
C ARG A 313 0.36 7.63 -19.48
N ARG A 314 -0.07 7.50 -18.23
CA ARG A 314 -0.09 8.64 -17.30
C ARG A 314 1.32 9.08 -16.91
N ALA A 315 2.23 8.14 -16.65
CA ALA A 315 3.63 8.44 -16.41
C ALA A 315 4.28 9.16 -17.61
N TRP A 316 3.92 8.75 -18.83
CA TRP A 316 4.36 9.43 -20.05
C TRP A 316 3.88 10.89 -20.09
N SER A 317 2.62 11.15 -19.80
CA SER A 317 2.10 12.54 -19.73
C SER A 317 2.87 13.35 -18.69
N ALA A 318 3.20 12.77 -17.52
CA ALA A 318 4.02 13.43 -16.50
C ALA A 318 5.45 13.68 -16.98
N PHE A 319 6.05 12.73 -17.68
CA PHE A 319 7.37 12.89 -18.29
C PHE A 319 7.39 13.98 -19.35
N ARG A 320 6.41 14.01 -20.24
CA ARG A 320 6.25 15.09 -21.23
C ARG A 320 6.19 16.46 -20.56
N ARG A 321 5.42 16.61 -19.49
CA ARG A 321 5.36 17.85 -18.71
C ARG A 321 6.69 18.21 -18.05
N LEU A 322 7.46 17.22 -17.59
CA LEU A 322 8.82 17.46 -17.09
C LEU A 322 9.70 18.09 -18.17
N LEU A 323 9.60 17.63 -19.41
CA LEU A 323 10.37 18.16 -20.54
C LEU A 323 9.94 19.59 -20.94
N THR A 324 8.64 19.89 -20.89
CA THR A 324 8.08 21.12 -21.48
C THR A 324 7.73 22.21 -20.46
N GLU A 325 7.25 21.84 -19.27
CA GLU A 325 6.64 22.77 -18.31
C GLU A 325 7.43 22.91 -16.99
N ALA A 326 8.33 21.97 -16.69
CA ALA A 326 9.07 22.00 -15.43
C ALA A 326 10.06 23.17 -15.36
N SER A 327 10.35 23.63 -14.15
CA SER A 327 11.37 24.64 -13.94
C SER A 327 12.78 24.12 -14.25
N PRO A 328 13.71 24.99 -14.67
CA PRO A 328 15.11 24.60 -14.90
C PRO A 328 15.74 23.93 -13.68
N GLU A 329 15.43 24.40 -12.46
CA GLU A 329 15.95 23.86 -11.21
C GLU A 329 15.51 22.40 -11.01
N LEU A 330 14.24 22.08 -11.30
CA LEU A 330 13.74 20.71 -11.23
C LEU A 330 14.45 19.81 -12.22
N ARG A 331 14.67 20.27 -13.47
CA ARG A 331 15.40 19.47 -14.48
C ARG A 331 16.87 19.28 -14.10
N VAL A 332 17.53 20.27 -13.50
CA VAL A 332 18.88 20.13 -12.96
C VAL A 332 18.91 19.07 -11.86
N LEU A 333 17.94 19.12 -10.92
CA LEU A 333 17.82 18.14 -9.85
C LEU A 333 17.60 16.72 -10.40
N MET A 334 16.74 16.58 -11.42
CA MET A 334 16.51 15.30 -12.10
C MET A 334 17.79 14.73 -12.72
N ARG A 335 18.59 15.56 -13.39
CA ARG A 335 19.85 15.16 -14.01
C ARG A 335 20.90 14.77 -12.97
N GLN A 336 21.18 15.66 -12.03
CA GLN A 336 22.34 15.57 -11.17
C GLN A 336 22.13 14.63 -9.98
N VAL A 337 20.94 14.68 -9.36
CA VAL A 337 20.64 13.91 -8.16
C VAL A 337 19.92 12.60 -8.48
N HIS A 338 18.91 12.67 -9.34
CA HIS A 338 18.06 11.51 -9.61
C HIS A 338 18.51 10.70 -10.82
N ARG A 339 19.57 11.15 -11.53
CA ARG A 339 20.20 10.43 -12.66
C ARG A 339 19.25 10.14 -13.83
N VAL A 340 18.25 10.99 -14.02
CA VAL A 340 17.45 10.97 -15.25
C VAL A 340 18.25 11.70 -16.33
N PRO A 341 18.68 11.05 -17.42
CA PRO A 341 19.67 11.60 -18.36
C PRO A 341 19.04 12.62 -19.33
N LEU A 342 18.36 13.65 -18.79
CA LEU A 342 17.76 14.72 -19.60
C LEU A 342 18.85 15.51 -20.32
N PRO A 343 18.68 15.82 -21.61
CA PRO A 343 19.59 16.71 -22.33
C PRO A 343 19.54 18.14 -21.77
N PRO A 344 20.48 19.01 -22.15
CA PRO A 344 20.42 20.43 -21.82
C PRO A 344 19.09 21.09 -22.22
N ASP A 345 18.62 22.05 -21.43
CA ASP A 345 17.28 22.64 -21.60
C ASP A 345 17.06 23.24 -22.99
N ALA A 346 18.14 23.75 -23.66
CA ALA A 346 18.07 24.27 -25.02
C ALA A 346 17.72 23.20 -26.08
N GLU A 347 17.99 21.93 -25.80
CA GLU A 347 17.75 20.82 -26.73
C GLU A 347 16.35 20.20 -26.56
N LEU A 348 15.69 20.45 -25.42
CA LEU A 348 14.40 19.82 -25.08
C LEU A 348 13.27 20.10 -26.07
N PRO A 349 13.10 21.36 -26.60
CA PRO A 349 12.02 21.65 -27.55
C PRO A 349 12.13 20.90 -28.87
N ALA A 350 13.36 20.53 -29.28
CA ALA A 350 13.63 19.81 -30.53
C ALA A 350 13.85 18.32 -30.33
N LEU A 351 13.63 17.77 -29.10
CA LEU A 351 13.90 16.38 -28.78
C LEU A 351 12.91 15.45 -29.51
N PRO A 352 13.37 14.58 -30.43
CA PRO A 352 12.50 13.65 -31.16
C PRO A 352 11.83 12.64 -30.23
N GLU A 353 10.65 12.14 -30.62
CA GLU A 353 9.82 11.26 -29.80
C GLU A 353 10.54 9.94 -29.44
N ASP A 354 11.27 9.36 -30.39
CA ASP A 354 12.08 8.14 -30.16
C ASP A 354 13.15 8.36 -29.07
N ARG A 355 13.78 9.54 -29.05
CA ARG A 355 14.71 9.91 -27.99
C ARG A 355 14.03 10.16 -26.66
N GLN A 356 12.82 10.76 -26.66
CA GLN A 356 12.01 10.91 -25.45
C GLN A 356 11.66 9.54 -24.88
N ILE A 357 11.26 8.57 -25.70
CA ILE A 357 10.96 7.20 -25.30
C ILE A 357 12.18 6.51 -24.68
N ALA A 358 13.36 6.69 -25.27
CA ALA A 358 14.62 6.13 -24.74
C ALA A 358 14.99 6.70 -23.36
N LEU A 359 14.64 7.96 -23.07
CA LEU A 359 14.88 8.60 -21.76
C LEU A 359 13.82 8.25 -20.71
N PHE A 360 12.66 7.82 -21.16
CA PHE A 360 11.50 7.61 -20.31
C PHE A 360 11.68 6.43 -19.33
N GLU A 361 12.44 5.41 -19.70
CA GLU A 361 12.73 4.27 -18.79
C GLU A 361 13.47 4.74 -17.52
N ALA A 362 14.44 5.64 -17.66
CA ALA A 362 15.14 6.22 -16.51
C ALA A 362 14.21 7.07 -15.62
N PHE A 363 13.22 7.72 -16.21
CA PHE A 363 12.19 8.42 -15.45
C PHE A 363 11.27 7.45 -14.70
N LEU A 364 10.91 6.31 -15.28
CA LEU A 364 10.15 5.26 -14.60
C LEU A 364 10.92 4.66 -13.41
N ASP A 365 12.24 4.46 -13.53
CA ASP A 365 13.07 4.05 -12.39
C ASP A 365 13.10 5.13 -11.29
N PHE A 366 13.20 6.41 -11.67
CA PHE A 366 13.04 7.50 -10.71
C PHE A 366 11.67 7.42 -10.02
N LEU A 367 10.57 7.24 -10.76
CA LEU A 367 9.22 7.13 -10.20
C LEU A 367 9.10 5.97 -9.21
N ARG A 368 9.67 4.82 -9.54
CA ARG A 368 9.69 3.66 -8.63
C ARG A 368 10.30 4.02 -7.27
N ARG A 369 11.40 4.77 -7.26
CA ARG A 369 12.05 5.23 -6.03
C ARG A 369 11.27 6.35 -5.34
N ASN A 370 10.75 7.32 -6.10
CA ASN A 370 10.02 8.47 -5.56
C ASN A 370 8.69 8.05 -4.89
N LEU A 371 7.93 7.16 -5.54
CA LEU A 371 6.67 6.63 -5.00
C LEU A 371 6.89 5.72 -3.76
N ASN A 372 8.09 5.20 -3.58
CA ASN A 372 8.50 4.46 -2.39
C ASN A 372 9.26 5.33 -1.37
N ALA A 373 9.12 6.65 -1.43
CA ALA A 373 9.74 7.62 -0.54
C ALA A 373 11.29 7.50 -0.43
N GLN A 374 11.93 7.02 -1.48
CA GLN A 374 13.39 6.81 -1.54
C GLN A 374 14.13 7.99 -2.19
N THR A 375 13.46 9.11 -2.39
CA THR A 375 14.07 10.32 -2.94
C THR A 375 13.77 11.53 -2.06
N THR A 376 14.61 12.56 -2.14
CA THR A 376 14.42 13.83 -1.42
C THR A 376 13.36 14.72 -2.07
N LEU A 377 13.00 14.44 -3.33
CA LEU A 377 11.98 15.19 -4.05
C LEU A 377 10.58 14.73 -3.61
N PRO A 378 9.70 15.64 -3.16
CA PRO A 378 8.31 15.30 -2.87
C PRO A 378 7.60 14.74 -4.09
N THR A 379 6.76 13.71 -3.87
CA THR A 379 5.95 13.12 -4.94
C THR A 379 4.96 14.16 -5.48
N HIS A 380 5.10 14.52 -6.75
CA HIS A 380 4.24 15.51 -7.38
C HIS A 380 2.88 14.91 -7.79
N ALA A 381 1.83 15.71 -7.81
CA ALA A 381 0.48 15.26 -8.10
C ALA A 381 0.32 14.65 -9.51
N SER A 382 1.12 15.07 -10.50
CA SER A 382 1.04 14.56 -11.88
C SER A 382 1.54 13.12 -12.02
N TRP A 383 2.40 12.64 -11.11
CA TRP A 383 2.89 11.27 -11.11
C TRP A 383 2.62 10.49 -9.82
N ALA A 384 1.95 11.07 -8.84
CA ALA A 384 1.46 10.33 -7.68
C ALA A 384 0.62 9.12 -8.12
N SER A 385 0.60 8.04 -7.38
CA SER A 385 -0.28 6.91 -7.72
C SER A 385 -1.75 7.34 -7.75
N GLN A 386 -2.51 6.81 -8.68
CA GLN A 386 -3.93 7.13 -8.80
C GLN A 386 -4.71 6.62 -7.59
N SER A 387 -4.27 5.50 -7.04
CA SER A 387 -4.82 4.95 -5.81
C SER A 387 -4.71 5.92 -4.62
N GLU A 388 -3.58 6.65 -4.48
CA GLU A 388 -3.44 7.66 -3.43
C GLU A 388 -4.25 8.93 -3.70
N VAL A 389 -4.38 9.30 -4.96
CA VAL A 389 -5.22 10.46 -5.33
C VAL A 389 -6.69 10.17 -5.04
N VAL A 390 -7.20 9.00 -5.44
CA VAL A 390 -8.58 8.57 -5.17
C VAL A 390 -8.82 8.42 -3.66
N ALA A 391 -7.86 7.85 -2.91
CA ALA A 391 -7.91 7.82 -1.45
C ALA A 391 -7.95 9.23 -0.84
N GLY A 392 -7.24 10.19 -1.44
CA GLY A 392 -7.31 11.60 -1.06
C GLY A 392 -8.70 12.20 -1.25
N PHE A 393 -9.37 11.91 -2.35
CA PHE A 393 -10.76 12.33 -2.58
C PHE A 393 -11.68 11.81 -1.49
N ALA A 394 -11.58 10.53 -1.14
CA ALA A 394 -12.42 9.87 -0.14
C ALA A 394 -12.31 10.49 1.27
N ARG A 395 -11.26 11.26 1.56
CA ARG A 395 -11.17 12.04 2.83
C ARG A 395 -12.23 13.14 2.95
N PHE A 396 -12.86 13.52 1.85
CA PHE A 396 -13.96 14.47 1.83
C PHE A 396 -15.22 13.86 1.20
N VAL A 397 -15.10 13.27 0.03
CA VAL A 397 -16.14 12.52 -0.67
C VAL A 397 -15.50 11.52 -1.62
N ALA A 398 -15.89 10.25 -1.53
CA ALA A 398 -15.49 9.25 -2.50
C ALA A 398 -16.25 9.45 -3.82
N PRO A 399 -15.64 9.19 -4.99
CA PRO A 399 -16.38 9.12 -6.24
C PRO A 399 -17.38 7.95 -6.20
N ASP A 400 -18.59 8.14 -6.70
CA ASP A 400 -19.57 7.06 -6.86
C ASP A 400 -19.10 6.03 -7.88
N MET A 401 -18.35 6.47 -8.90
CA MET A 401 -17.81 5.60 -9.94
C MET A 401 -16.36 5.95 -10.29
N ILE A 402 -15.56 4.91 -10.45
CA ILE A 402 -14.18 4.99 -10.93
C ILE A 402 -14.15 4.38 -12.31
N LEU A 403 -13.99 5.21 -13.35
CA LEU A 403 -13.98 4.81 -14.74
C LEU A 403 -12.53 4.66 -15.23
N ARG A 404 -12.34 3.85 -16.27
CA ARG A 404 -11.02 3.69 -16.91
C ARG A 404 -11.08 4.25 -18.34
N GLU A 405 -10.00 4.99 -18.72
CA GLU A 405 -9.88 5.59 -20.07
C GLU A 405 -9.96 4.54 -21.18
N ASP A 406 -9.38 3.36 -20.98
CA ASP A 406 -9.35 2.27 -21.96
C ASP A 406 -10.69 1.53 -22.11
N ARG A 407 -11.61 1.74 -21.17
CA ARG A 407 -12.98 1.18 -21.17
C ARG A 407 -14.06 2.26 -21.13
N LEU A 408 -13.69 3.49 -21.46
CA LEU A 408 -14.54 4.65 -21.20
C LEU A 408 -15.89 4.59 -21.92
N ALA A 409 -15.95 4.00 -23.13
CA ALA A 409 -17.21 3.82 -23.84
C ALA A 409 -18.23 2.93 -23.10
N GLU A 410 -17.74 1.90 -22.42
CA GLU A 410 -18.56 1.00 -21.61
C GLU A 410 -18.87 1.62 -20.24
N ASP A 411 -17.87 2.19 -19.60
CA ASP A 411 -17.98 2.70 -18.23
C ASP A 411 -18.86 3.96 -18.13
N LEU A 412 -18.98 4.76 -19.21
CA LEU A 412 -19.86 5.94 -19.25
C LEU A 412 -21.35 5.57 -19.30
N LEU A 413 -21.73 4.44 -19.85
CA LEU A 413 -23.14 4.06 -19.99
C LEU A 413 -23.88 4.02 -18.64
N PRO A 414 -23.40 3.28 -17.62
CA PRO A 414 -24.06 3.25 -16.32
C PRO A 414 -23.99 4.60 -15.59
N LEU A 415 -22.92 5.39 -15.75
CA LEU A 415 -22.80 6.70 -15.15
C LEU A 415 -23.87 7.66 -15.67
N LEU A 416 -24.00 7.77 -17.00
CA LEU A 416 -24.97 8.66 -17.65
C LEU A 416 -26.40 8.25 -17.33
N SER A 417 -26.71 6.95 -17.43
CA SER A 417 -28.03 6.42 -17.07
C SER A 417 -28.38 6.73 -15.60
N ALA A 418 -27.46 6.54 -14.67
CA ALA A 418 -27.68 6.84 -13.25
C ALA A 418 -27.84 8.35 -12.98
N ALA A 419 -27.27 9.20 -13.82
CA ALA A 419 -27.48 10.65 -13.78
C ALA A 419 -28.76 11.12 -14.51
N GLY A 420 -29.50 10.20 -15.13
CA GLY A 420 -30.72 10.51 -15.89
C GLY A 420 -30.46 11.13 -17.26
N ILE A 421 -29.29 10.83 -17.83
CA ILE A 421 -28.88 11.28 -19.17
C ILE A 421 -28.95 10.06 -20.10
N ASP A 422 -29.57 10.21 -21.28
CA ASP A 422 -29.60 9.15 -22.30
C ASP A 422 -28.21 9.01 -22.96
N PRO A 423 -27.51 7.88 -22.78
CA PRO A 423 -26.17 7.70 -23.34
C PRO A 423 -26.11 7.78 -24.86
N ALA A 424 -27.21 7.44 -25.55
CA ALA A 424 -27.27 7.45 -27.01
C ALA A 424 -27.08 8.86 -27.61
N ASN A 425 -27.38 9.90 -26.84
CA ASN A 425 -27.30 11.29 -27.26
C ASN A 425 -26.01 12.00 -26.82
N VAL A 426 -25.08 11.27 -26.20
CA VAL A 426 -23.83 11.86 -25.64
C VAL A 426 -22.66 11.33 -26.45
N PRO A 427 -21.88 12.22 -27.13
CA PRO A 427 -20.64 11.79 -27.79
C PRO A 427 -19.58 11.37 -26.76
N LEU A 428 -18.71 10.43 -27.14
CA LEU A 428 -17.57 10.04 -26.32
C LEU A 428 -16.55 11.19 -26.20
N PRO A 429 -15.86 11.31 -25.07
CA PRO A 429 -14.73 12.23 -24.95
C PRO A 429 -13.64 11.94 -25.99
N GLN A 430 -12.98 12.99 -26.46
CA GLN A 430 -11.87 12.82 -27.40
C GLN A 430 -10.68 12.14 -26.71
N ALA A 431 -10.16 11.10 -27.34
CA ALA A 431 -8.96 10.42 -26.90
C ALA A 431 -7.72 11.24 -27.26
N GLU A 432 -6.78 11.35 -26.32
CA GLU A 432 -5.47 11.94 -26.55
C GLU A 432 -4.59 10.98 -27.37
N ARG A 433 -3.92 11.48 -28.39
CA ARG A 433 -2.95 10.72 -29.16
C ARG A 433 -1.65 10.57 -28.35
N GLN A 434 -1.27 9.35 -28.06
CA GLN A 434 0.00 9.00 -27.43
C GLN A 434 0.73 7.94 -28.26
N PRO A 435 2.08 7.80 -28.14
CA PRO A 435 2.82 6.71 -28.74
C PRO A 435 2.29 5.34 -28.23
N ASP A 436 2.51 4.31 -29.00
CA ASP A 436 2.17 2.95 -28.57
C ASP A 436 3.20 2.40 -27.57
N LEU A 437 3.20 2.97 -26.37
CA LEU A 437 4.11 2.61 -25.29
C LEU A 437 3.83 1.20 -24.75
N LEU A 438 2.60 0.72 -24.90
CA LEU A 438 2.19 -0.60 -24.42
C LEU A 438 2.79 -1.73 -25.29
N ALA A 439 3.25 -1.46 -26.50
CA ALA A 439 4.01 -2.41 -27.28
C ALA A 439 5.46 -2.61 -26.75
N ILE A 440 5.98 -1.69 -25.92
CA ILE A 440 7.37 -1.70 -25.46
C ILE A 440 7.47 -2.42 -24.10
N LYS A 441 7.82 -3.71 -24.14
CA LYS A 441 7.89 -4.58 -22.95
C LYS A 441 8.72 -4.02 -21.78
N PRO A 442 9.94 -3.48 -21.95
CA PRO A 442 10.71 -2.89 -20.85
C PRO A 442 9.96 -1.77 -20.14
N LEU A 443 9.28 -0.87 -20.87
CA LEU A 443 8.52 0.24 -20.29
C LEU A 443 7.31 -0.26 -19.50
N ARG A 444 6.60 -1.29 -19.99
CA ARG A 444 5.50 -1.91 -19.24
C ARG A 444 5.97 -2.46 -17.91
N GLN A 445 7.07 -3.21 -17.91
CA GLN A 445 7.65 -3.79 -16.70
C GLN A 445 8.09 -2.71 -15.70
N ALA A 446 8.77 -1.66 -16.17
CA ALA A 446 9.21 -0.56 -15.33
C ALA A 446 8.00 0.22 -14.74
N ALA A 447 6.97 0.47 -15.54
CA ALA A 447 5.75 1.12 -15.08
C ALA A 447 4.99 0.27 -14.05
N ARG A 448 4.91 -1.06 -14.26
CA ARG A 448 4.31 -1.97 -13.29
C ARG A 448 5.06 -1.96 -11.96
N GLN A 449 6.39 -1.96 -11.98
CA GLN A 449 7.19 -1.86 -10.75
C GLN A 449 6.98 -0.53 -10.01
N ALA A 450 6.83 0.58 -10.73
CA ALA A 450 6.60 1.89 -10.14
C ALA A 450 5.18 2.03 -9.57
N TYR A 451 4.17 1.52 -10.28
CA TYR A 451 2.75 1.73 -9.99
C TYR A 451 1.99 0.44 -9.65
N LEU A 452 2.66 -0.55 -9.08
CA LEU A 452 2.06 -1.86 -8.80
C LEU A 452 0.69 -1.76 -8.10
N ARG A 453 0.52 -0.78 -7.21
CA ARG A 453 -0.75 -0.53 -6.52
C ARG A 453 -1.88 -0.13 -7.45
N ASP A 454 -1.61 0.73 -8.44
CA ASP A 454 -2.62 1.14 -9.41
C ASP A 454 -3.04 -0.04 -10.29
N TYR A 455 -2.08 -0.89 -10.69
CA TYR A 455 -2.37 -2.12 -11.45
C TYR A 455 -3.26 -3.07 -10.63
N ILE A 456 -2.94 -3.30 -9.36
CA ILE A 456 -3.73 -4.20 -8.49
C ILE A 456 -5.09 -3.59 -8.14
N ALA A 457 -5.11 -2.31 -7.71
CA ALA A 457 -6.32 -1.68 -7.20
C ALA A 457 -7.39 -1.47 -8.28
N PHE A 458 -6.97 -1.25 -9.53
CA PHE A 458 -7.88 -0.88 -10.61
C PHE A 458 -7.90 -1.88 -11.78
N GLY A 459 -7.20 -3.00 -11.66
CA GLY A 459 -7.23 -4.08 -12.65
C GLY A 459 -6.66 -3.69 -14.00
N PHE A 460 -5.62 -2.85 -14.06
CA PHE A 460 -4.91 -2.60 -15.31
C PHE A 460 -4.10 -3.83 -15.71
N GLU A 461 -4.12 -4.12 -17.01
CA GLU A 461 -3.34 -5.19 -17.63
C GLU A 461 -1.93 -4.70 -18.00
N ASP A 462 -0.99 -5.66 -18.16
CA ASP A 462 0.41 -5.38 -18.55
C ASP A 462 0.53 -4.99 -20.02
#